data_7a1e3fb946fd517464813882cd656afe
#
_entry.id   7a1e3fb946fd517464813882cd656afe
#
_cell.length_a   1.000
_cell.length_b   1.000
_cell.length_c   1.000
_cell.angle_alpha   90.00
_cell.angle_beta   90.00
_cell.angle_gamma   90.00
#
_symmetry.space_group_name_H-M   'P 1'
#
loop_
_entity.id
_entity.type
_entity.pdbx_description
1 polymer ?
#
loop_
_entity_poly.entity_id
_entity_poly.type
_entity_poly.pdbx_seq_one_letter_code
_entity_poly.pdbx_strand_id
1 'polypeptide(L)' 'MSTNSDLIGKRVRFMRSSDPYTKLIFGDEGVVMTVDDLGTVHIKWDNGSTLGMITEEGDRFQIVK' A
#
# COMPACT_ATOMS: atom_id res chain seq x y z
N MET A 1 -8.43 -14.83 11.93
CA MET A 1 -8.27 -14.98 10.55
C MET A 1 -7.84 -13.68 9.90
N SER A 2 -6.91 -13.80 9.08
CA SER A 2 -6.42 -12.62 8.42
C SER A 2 -7.24 -12.33 7.18
N THR A 3 -7.64 -11.08 7.02
CA THR A 3 -8.31 -10.65 5.81
C THR A 3 -7.34 -9.95 4.87
N ASN A 4 -6.11 -9.73 5.33
CA ASN A 4 -5.17 -8.94 4.52
C ASN A 4 -4.69 -9.68 3.28
N SER A 5 -4.69 -11.02 3.34
CA SER A 5 -4.25 -11.79 2.18
C SER A 5 -5.17 -11.59 0.98
N ASP A 6 -6.39 -11.12 1.21
CA ASP A 6 -7.31 -10.83 0.11
C ASP A 6 -6.85 -9.63 -0.71
N LEU A 7 -5.92 -8.85 -0.19
CA LEU A 7 -5.41 -7.68 -0.90
C LEU A 7 -4.37 -8.05 -1.96
N ILE A 8 -3.75 -9.22 -1.83
CA ILE A 8 -2.66 -9.58 -2.73
C ILE A 8 -3.18 -9.63 -4.16
N GLY A 9 -2.49 -8.95 -5.05
CA GLY A 9 -2.87 -8.86 -6.45
C GLY A 9 -3.85 -7.75 -6.77
N LYS A 10 -4.35 -7.05 -5.75
CA LYS A 10 -5.28 -5.95 -5.97
C LYS A 10 -4.52 -4.69 -6.37
N ARG A 11 -5.14 -3.91 -7.25
CA ARG A 11 -4.61 -2.59 -7.58
C ARG A 11 -5.13 -1.58 -6.58
N VAL A 12 -4.25 -0.74 -6.09
CA VAL A 12 -4.58 0.23 -5.06
C VAL A 12 -4.09 1.61 -5.46
N ARG A 13 -4.70 2.62 -4.86
CA ARG A 13 -4.34 4.02 -5.09
C ARG A 13 -3.82 4.60 -3.79
N PHE A 14 -2.69 5.29 -3.87
CA PHE A 14 -2.10 5.94 -2.70
C PHE A 14 -2.96 7.12 -2.27
N MET A 15 -3.27 7.17 -0.99
CA MET A 15 -4.04 8.28 -0.42
C MET A 15 -3.18 9.14 0.47
N ARG A 16 -2.46 8.54 1.41
CA ARG A 16 -1.57 9.28 2.31
C ARG A 16 -0.61 8.32 2.98
N SER A 17 0.49 8.87 3.49
CA SER A 17 1.46 8.08 4.22
C SER A 17 1.95 8.86 5.42
N SER A 18 2.36 8.14 6.46
CA SER A 18 3.02 8.72 7.61
C SER A 18 4.48 9.09 7.32
N ASP A 19 5.03 8.60 6.22
CA ASP A 19 6.42 8.84 5.86
C ASP A 19 6.54 10.16 5.11
N PRO A 20 7.18 11.18 5.72
CA PRO A 20 7.29 12.50 5.07
C PRO A 20 8.26 12.50 3.89
N TYR A 21 9.03 11.43 3.72
CA TYR A 21 10.03 11.38 2.67
C TYR A 21 9.61 10.50 1.50
N THR A 22 8.38 10.01 1.51
CA THR A 22 7.92 9.17 0.41
C THR A 22 7.83 9.99 -0.87
N LYS A 23 8.11 9.33 -1.98
CA LYS A 23 7.97 9.93 -3.31
C LYS A 23 6.58 9.75 -3.87
N LEU A 24 5.72 9.05 -3.14
CA LEU A 24 4.35 8.84 -3.59
C LEU A 24 3.53 10.09 -3.37
N ILE A 25 2.62 10.32 -4.30
CA ILE A 25 1.67 11.42 -4.18
C ILE A 25 0.26 10.86 -4.32
N PHE A 26 -0.69 11.62 -3.84
CA PHE A 26 -2.09 11.22 -3.92
C PHE A 26 -2.43 10.87 -5.38
N GLY A 27 -3.04 9.72 -5.55
CA GLY A 27 -3.42 9.25 -6.88
C GLY A 27 -2.47 8.27 -7.51
N ASP A 28 -1.25 8.13 -6.99
CA ASP A 28 -0.35 7.10 -7.47
C ASP A 28 -0.98 5.72 -7.25
N GLU A 29 -0.73 4.80 -8.17
CA GLU A 29 -1.30 3.47 -8.08
C GLU A 29 -0.21 2.41 -8.08
N GLY A 30 -0.59 1.23 -7.62
CA GLY A 30 0.30 0.09 -7.60
C GLY A 30 -0.50 -1.18 -7.36
N VAL A 31 0.23 -2.28 -7.21
CA VAL A 31 -0.37 -3.60 -7.00
C VAL A 31 0.19 -4.19 -5.73
N VAL A 32 -0.70 -4.72 -4.89
CA VAL A 32 -0.29 -5.35 -3.64
C VAL A 32 0.43 -6.66 -3.96
N MET A 33 1.66 -6.77 -3.47
CA MET A 33 2.48 -7.95 -3.69
C MET A 33 2.31 -8.96 -2.57
N THR A 34 2.32 -8.50 -1.33
CA THR A 34 2.17 -9.38 -0.19
C THR A 34 1.85 -8.55 1.05
N VAL A 35 1.37 -9.22 2.09
CA VAL A 35 1.17 -8.62 3.40
C VAL A 35 1.96 -9.46 4.38
N ASP A 36 2.86 -8.83 5.14
CA ASP A 36 3.70 -9.59 6.04
C ASP A 36 3.03 -9.81 7.40
N ASP A 37 3.71 -10.53 8.27
CA ASP A 37 3.15 -10.90 9.57
C ASP A 37 2.92 -9.69 10.47
N LEU A 38 3.58 -8.60 10.18
CA LEU A 38 3.42 -7.37 10.96
C LEU A 38 2.28 -6.50 10.46
N GLY A 39 1.62 -6.94 9.38
CA GLY A 39 0.52 -6.18 8.82
C GLY A 39 0.95 -5.12 7.81
N THR A 40 2.22 -5.09 7.43
CA THR A 40 2.67 -4.17 6.41
C THR A 40 2.24 -4.67 5.04
N VAL A 41 1.56 -3.81 4.31
CA VAL A 41 1.09 -4.12 2.96
C VAL A 41 2.18 -3.67 1.98
N HIS A 42 2.83 -4.64 1.35
CA HIS A 42 3.91 -4.36 0.42
C HIS A 42 3.34 -4.19 -0.97
N ILE A 43 3.57 -3.03 -1.54
CA ILE A 43 2.95 -2.63 -2.81
C ILE A 43 4.05 -2.29 -3.79
N LYS A 44 3.90 -2.79 -5.01
CA LYS A 44 4.75 -2.39 -6.11
C LYS A 44 4.06 -1.22 -6.81
N TRP A 45 4.56 -0.03 -6.53
CA TRP A 45 3.95 1.19 -7.08
C TRP A 45 4.41 1.40 -8.51
N ASP A 46 3.52 1.96 -9.32
CA ASP A 46 3.79 2.17 -10.74
C ASP A 46 4.98 3.08 -10.98
N ASN A 47 5.26 3.99 -10.03
CA ASN A 47 6.38 4.91 -10.17
C ASN A 47 7.73 4.30 -9.77
N GLY A 48 7.75 3.00 -9.47
CA GLY A 48 8.96 2.31 -9.07
C GLY A 48 9.23 2.28 -7.58
N SER A 49 8.42 2.95 -6.79
CA SER A 49 8.56 2.91 -5.35
C SER A 49 8.13 1.56 -4.80
N THR A 50 8.72 1.16 -3.67
CA THR A 50 8.35 -0.07 -2.99
C THR A 50 7.91 0.20 -1.57
N LEU A 51 7.41 1.40 -1.30
CA LEU A 51 6.96 1.78 0.04
C LEU A 51 5.87 0.83 0.53
N GLY A 52 6.07 0.27 1.73
CA GLY A 52 5.05 -0.52 2.39
C GLY A 52 4.07 0.38 3.13
N MET A 53 2.83 -0.04 3.22
CA MET A 53 1.79 0.74 3.89
C MET A 53 1.43 0.08 5.20
N ILE A 54 1.43 0.86 6.28
CA ILE A 54 1.07 0.40 7.61
C ILE A 54 -0.13 1.19 8.06
N THR A 55 -1.31 0.60 7.94
CA THR A 55 -2.55 1.33 8.20
C THR A 55 -2.66 1.76 9.66
N GLU A 56 -2.06 1.02 10.57
CA GLU A 56 -2.08 1.38 11.98
C GLU A 56 -1.30 2.65 12.27
N GLU A 57 -0.41 3.04 11.36
CA GLU A 57 0.37 4.26 11.54
C GLU A 57 -0.17 5.43 10.75
N GLY A 58 -1.33 5.26 10.17
CA GLY A 58 -1.97 6.35 9.46
C GLY A 58 -1.83 6.31 7.96
N ASP A 59 -1.12 5.32 7.44
CA ASP A 59 -1.04 5.14 5.98
C ASP A 59 -2.40 4.75 5.44
N ARG A 60 -2.74 5.27 4.29
CA ARG A 60 -4.04 4.99 3.68
C ARG A 60 -3.88 4.75 2.19
N PHE A 61 -4.61 3.78 1.71
CA PHE A 61 -4.72 3.52 0.29
C PHE A 61 -6.14 3.03 0.01
N GLN A 62 -6.50 3.07 -1.25
CA GLN A 62 -7.85 2.68 -1.68
C GLN A 62 -7.73 1.62 -2.75
N ILE A 63 -8.55 0.58 -2.65
CA ILE A 63 -8.58 -0.45 -3.67
C ILE A 63 -9.30 0.11 -4.89
N VAL A 64 -8.67 -0.04 -6.05
CA VAL A 64 -9.30 0.34 -7.31
C VAL A 64 -9.42 -0.89 -8.18
N LYS A 65 -10.33 -0.84 -9.09
CA LYS A 65 -10.54 -2.00 -9.95
C LYS A 65 -9.76 -1.90 -11.23
#